data_469e30fdff321c676c1178cd395fdcf0
#
_entry.id   469e30fdff321c676c1178cd395fdcf0
#
_cell.length_a   1.000
_cell.length_b   1.000
_cell.length_c   1.000
_cell.angle_alpha   90.00
_cell.angle_beta   90.00
_cell.angle_gamma   90.00
#
_symmetry.space_group_name_H-M   'P 1'
#
loop_
_entity.id
_entity.type
_entity.pdbx_description
1 polymer ?
#
loop_
_entity_poly.entity_id
_entity_poly.type
_entity_poly.pdbx_seq_one_letter_code
_entity_poly.pdbx_strand_id
1 'polypeptide(L)'
;MESNYFPGSMITEETGIPTDSIDYTYNQIIAKNIIASNKNKKYQFVTPEKAVAISSLLDKIRLEGEEEERYADLSQVDDNRYEQLIKDTDSDYVLFLNQHYLKWQEKPLRTLFHITSYSLFDKNQKEVTRGNNYFTSMNLESKDKLSKDSRKSSSKIVSTIVKSLSK
;
A
#
# COMPACT_ATOMS: atom_id res chain seq x y z
N MET A 1 19.81 10.66 -12.79
CA MET A 1 19.84 9.20 -12.71
C MET A 1 18.62 8.64 -13.41
N GLU A 2 18.83 7.80 -14.43
CA GLU A 2 17.72 7.15 -15.09
C GLU A 2 17.24 6.00 -14.19
N SER A 3 16.02 6.06 -13.74
CA SER A 3 15.36 4.97 -13.04
C SER A 3 14.40 4.30 -14.00
N ASN A 4 14.41 2.98 -14.05
CA ASN A 4 13.57 2.19 -14.93
C ASN A 4 12.52 1.43 -14.11
N TYR A 5 11.33 1.29 -14.68
CA TYR A 5 10.30 0.43 -14.11
C TYR A 5 10.74 -1.03 -14.20
N PHE A 6 10.60 -1.77 -13.10
CA PHE A 6 10.99 -3.17 -13.06
C PHE A 6 9.83 -4.05 -13.57
N PRO A 7 10.01 -4.80 -14.67
CA PRO A 7 8.92 -5.58 -15.25
C PRO A 7 8.43 -6.70 -14.33
N GLY A 8 7.11 -6.94 -14.35
CA GLY A 8 6.49 -8.01 -13.56
C GLY A 8 7.05 -9.40 -13.87
N SER A 9 7.43 -9.67 -15.12
CA SER A 9 8.05 -10.93 -15.51
C SER A 9 9.37 -11.20 -14.78
N MET A 10 10.17 -10.16 -14.57
CA MET A 10 11.43 -10.27 -13.81
C MET A 10 11.16 -10.50 -12.31
N ILE A 11 10.10 -9.90 -11.78
CA ILE A 11 9.67 -10.15 -10.40
C ILE A 11 9.32 -11.64 -10.22
N THR A 12 8.54 -12.18 -11.13
CA THR A 12 8.16 -13.60 -11.12
C THR A 12 9.39 -14.50 -11.21
N GLU A 13 10.32 -14.18 -12.09
CA GLU A 13 11.54 -14.96 -12.30
C GLU A 13 12.41 -15.00 -11.04
N GLU A 14 12.57 -13.87 -10.36
CA GLU A 14 13.43 -13.77 -9.18
C GLU A 14 12.76 -14.27 -7.89
N THR A 15 11.45 -14.12 -7.73
CA THR A 15 10.73 -14.42 -6.48
C THR A 15 9.84 -15.64 -6.53
N GLY A 16 9.47 -16.11 -7.71
CA GLY A 16 8.50 -17.18 -7.89
C GLY A 16 7.05 -16.72 -7.71
N ILE A 17 6.80 -15.43 -7.49
CA ILE A 17 5.43 -14.89 -7.38
C ILE A 17 4.81 -14.83 -8.78
N PRO A 18 3.64 -15.46 -9.02
CA PRO A 18 2.97 -15.39 -10.32
C PRO A 18 2.67 -13.93 -10.73
N THR A 19 2.81 -13.63 -12.02
CA THR A 19 2.65 -12.27 -12.55
C THR A 19 1.30 -11.65 -12.21
N ASP A 20 0.23 -12.43 -12.24
CA ASP A 20 -1.13 -11.99 -11.91
C ASP A 20 -1.37 -11.80 -10.41
N SER A 21 -0.46 -12.24 -9.56
CA SER A 21 -0.56 -12.19 -8.11
C SER A 21 0.42 -11.20 -7.46
N ILE A 22 1.20 -10.47 -8.24
CA ILE A 22 2.25 -9.59 -7.72
C ILE A 22 1.68 -8.52 -6.81
N ASP A 23 0.75 -7.71 -7.30
CA ASP A 23 0.18 -6.61 -6.54
C ASP A 23 -0.52 -7.11 -5.27
N TYR A 24 -1.29 -8.17 -5.41
CA TYR A 24 -1.96 -8.80 -4.27
C TYR A 24 -0.97 -9.26 -3.21
N THR A 25 0.11 -9.94 -3.62
CA THR A 25 1.12 -10.48 -2.72
C THR A 25 1.87 -9.36 -1.98
N TYR A 26 2.28 -8.31 -2.70
CA TYR A 26 2.94 -7.17 -2.08
C TYR A 26 2.02 -6.44 -1.11
N ASN A 27 0.77 -6.23 -1.48
CA ASN A 27 -0.21 -5.59 -0.60
C ASN A 27 -0.45 -6.40 0.67
N GLN A 28 -0.49 -7.72 0.57
CA GLN A 28 -0.60 -8.60 1.73
C GLN A 28 0.60 -8.47 2.66
N ILE A 29 1.79 -8.45 2.11
CA ILE A 29 3.04 -8.30 2.88
C ILE A 29 3.05 -6.95 3.61
N ILE A 30 2.75 -5.86 2.91
CA ILE A 30 2.76 -4.50 3.47
C ILE A 30 1.66 -4.35 4.54
N ALA A 31 0.46 -4.84 4.27
CA ALA A 31 -0.65 -4.78 5.24
C ALA A 31 -0.30 -5.53 6.53
N LYS A 32 0.28 -6.71 6.40
CA LYS A 32 0.73 -7.51 7.54
C LYS A 32 1.78 -6.79 8.37
N ASN A 33 2.75 -6.16 7.70
CA ASN A 33 3.79 -5.39 8.37
C ASN A 33 3.26 -4.12 9.04
N ILE A 34 2.27 -3.46 8.44
CA ILE A 34 1.59 -2.30 9.03
C ILE A 34 0.93 -2.70 10.34
N ILE A 35 0.17 -3.80 10.33
CA ILE A 35 -0.50 -4.30 11.53
C ILE A 35 0.53 -4.67 12.61
N ALA A 36 1.58 -5.39 12.24
CA ALA A 36 2.63 -5.82 13.16
C ALA A 36 3.47 -4.67 13.71
N SER A 37 3.67 -3.62 12.92
CA SER A 37 4.49 -2.45 13.31
C SER A 37 3.76 -1.49 14.23
N ASN A 38 2.43 -1.57 14.29
CA ASN A 38 1.63 -0.61 15.07
C ASN A 38 1.74 -0.92 16.56
N LYS A 39 2.39 -0.03 17.29
CA LYS A 39 2.52 -0.08 18.75
C LYS A 39 1.62 0.93 19.45
N ASN A 40 0.85 1.69 18.69
CA ASN A 40 -0.05 2.69 19.24
C ASN A 40 -1.33 2.01 19.75
N LYS A 41 -1.71 2.30 20.99
CA LYS A 41 -2.89 1.70 21.62
C LYS A 41 -4.20 2.41 21.26
N LYS A 42 -4.11 3.65 20.78
CA LYS A 42 -5.29 4.45 20.43
C LYS A 42 -5.85 4.08 19.06
N TYR A 43 -4.98 3.70 18.11
CA TYR A 43 -5.36 3.34 16.76
C TYR A 43 -5.02 1.89 16.49
N GLN A 44 -5.95 1.18 15.85
CA GLN A 44 -5.78 -0.22 15.48
C GLN A 44 -5.92 -0.37 13.98
N PHE A 45 -5.00 -1.10 13.37
CA PHE A 45 -5.05 -1.45 11.96
C PHE A 45 -5.58 -2.87 11.82
N VAL A 46 -6.57 -3.05 10.97
CA VAL A 46 -7.16 -4.37 10.70
C VAL A 46 -7.36 -4.54 9.20
N THR A 47 -7.29 -5.80 8.74
CA THR A 47 -7.66 -6.14 7.36
C THR A 47 -9.13 -6.59 7.37
N PRO A 48 -9.97 -6.09 6.44
CA PRO A 48 -11.37 -6.52 6.38
C PRO A 48 -11.47 -7.98 5.96
N GLU A 49 -12.25 -8.77 6.70
CA GLU A 49 -12.37 -10.21 6.47
C GLU A 49 -13.26 -10.60 5.29
N LYS A 50 -14.16 -9.71 4.84
CA LYS A 50 -15.11 -10.00 3.77
C LYS A 50 -14.92 -9.07 2.58
N ALA A 51 -14.50 -9.67 1.48
CA ALA A 51 -14.13 -8.97 0.25
C ALA A 51 -15.29 -8.49 -0.63
N VAL A 52 -16.54 -8.93 -0.39
CA VAL A 52 -17.63 -8.70 -1.35
C VAL A 52 -18.05 -7.22 -1.43
N ALA A 53 -18.18 -6.54 -0.30
CA ALA A 53 -18.49 -5.10 -0.26
C ALA A 53 -17.30 -4.25 -0.75
N ILE A 54 -16.09 -4.76 -0.55
CA ILE A 54 -14.84 -4.08 -0.90
C ILE A 54 -14.57 -4.14 -2.40
N SER A 55 -14.80 -5.29 -3.05
CA SER A 55 -14.52 -5.43 -4.49
C SER A 55 -15.38 -4.48 -5.32
N SER A 56 -16.66 -4.32 -4.96
CA SER A 56 -17.54 -3.36 -5.67
C SER A 56 -17.13 -1.90 -5.47
N LEU A 57 -16.53 -1.59 -4.32
CA LEU A 57 -16.01 -0.26 -4.03
C LEU A 57 -14.69 -0.02 -4.77
N LEU A 58 -13.79 -1.00 -4.78
CA LEU A 58 -12.49 -0.90 -5.46
C LEU A 58 -12.64 -0.66 -6.96
N ASP A 59 -13.68 -1.21 -7.60
CA ASP A 59 -13.95 -1.01 -9.02
C ASP A 59 -14.24 0.46 -9.37
N LYS A 60 -14.66 1.27 -8.40
CA LYS A 60 -14.97 2.69 -8.58
C LYS A 60 -13.86 3.63 -8.14
N ILE A 61 -12.82 3.10 -7.51
CA ILE A 61 -11.66 3.88 -7.10
C ILE A 61 -10.71 4.02 -8.29
N ARG A 62 -10.31 5.25 -8.56
CA ARG A 62 -9.30 5.55 -9.57
C ARG A 62 -8.01 5.98 -8.88
N LEU A 63 -6.90 5.79 -9.55
CA LEU A 63 -5.61 6.29 -9.08
C LEU A 63 -5.25 7.53 -9.89
N GLU A 64 -5.00 8.64 -9.20
CA GLU A 64 -4.54 9.89 -9.79
C GLU A 64 -3.04 10.04 -9.55
N GLY A 65 -2.34 10.59 -10.54
CA GLY A 65 -0.91 10.85 -10.46
C GLY A 65 -0.10 9.96 -11.39
N GLU A 66 1.19 10.09 -11.31
CA GLU A 66 2.14 9.39 -12.16
C GLU A 66 3.21 8.69 -11.35
N GLU A 67 3.74 7.62 -11.90
CA GLU A 67 4.86 6.85 -11.33
C GLU A 67 4.62 6.45 -9.86
N GLU A 68 5.46 6.89 -8.95
CA GLU A 68 5.36 6.58 -7.52
C GLU A 68 4.34 7.42 -6.76
N GLU A 69 3.84 8.48 -7.37
CA GLU A 69 2.90 9.41 -6.75
C GLU A 69 1.48 9.18 -7.27
N ARG A 70 0.95 7.98 -7.03
CA ARG A 70 -0.42 7.64 -7.37
C ARG A 70 -1.26 7.49 -6.11
N TYR A 71 -2.33 8.25 -6.06
CA TYR A 71 -3.20 8.33 -4.90
C TYR A 71 -4.65 8.03 -5.25
N ALA A 72 -5.39 7.51 -4.28
CA ALA A 72 -6.77 7.11 -4.49
C ALA A 72 -7.68 8.32 -4.72
N ASP A 73 -8.47 8.27 -5.79
CA ASP A 73 -9.54 9.21 -6.08
C ASP A 73 -10.89 8.51 -5.84
N LEU A 74 -11.64 9.00 -4.86
CA LEU A 74 -12.93 8.47 -4.47
C LEU A 74 -14.12 9.23 -5.06
N SER A 75 -13.88 10.13 -6.01
CA SER A 75 -14.95 10.98 -6.59
C SER A 75 -16.05 10.19 -7.28
N GLN A 76 -15.75 8.98 -7.77
CA GLN A 76 -16.71 8.09 -8.43
C GLN A 76 -17.30 7.04 -7.47
N VAL A 77 -16.92 7.08 -6.21
CA VAL A 77 -17.44 6.16 -5.19
C VAL A 77 -18.72 6.75 -4.60
N ASP A 78 -19.81 5.97 -4.63
CA ASP A 78 -21.07 6.33 -4.03
C ASP A 78 -20.94 6.47 -2.51
N ASP A 79 -21.43 7.58 -1.96
CA ASP A 79 -21.37 7.87 -0.52
C ASP A 79 -22.01 6.75 0.31
N ASN A 80 -23.10 6.18 -0.18
CA ASN A 80 -23.79 5.08 0.52
C ASN A 80 -22.94 3.81 0.59
N ARG A 81 -22.19 3.51 -0.46
CA ARG A 81 -21.30 2.35 -0.49
C ARG A 81 -20.11 2.54 0.47
N TYR A 82 -19.57 3.73 0.49
CA TYR A 82 -18.49 4.07 1.41
C TYR A 82 -18.96 3.99 2.87
N GLU A 83 -20.13 4.56 3.15
CA GLU A 83 -20.75 4.51 4.47
C GLU A 83 -21.02 3.06 4.91
N GLN A 84 -21.47 2.21 3.98
CA GLN A 84 -21.69 0.79 4.25
C GLN A 84 -20.38 0.08 4.60
N LEU A 85 -19.30 0.38 3.90
CA LEU A 85 -17.98 -0.16 4.22
C LEU A 85 -17.54 0.25 5.64
N ILE A 86 -17.72 1.51 6.00
CA ILE A 86 -17.39 2.03 7.33
C ILE A 86 -18.17 1.29 8.41
N LYS A 87 -19.47 1.07 8.19
CA LYS A 87 -20.32 0.33 9.12
C LYS A 87 -19.94 -1.14 9.22
N ASP A 88 -19.73 -1.80 8.09
CA ASP A 88 -19.43 -3.23 8.05
C ASP A 88 -18.07 -3.56 8.69
N THR A 89 -17.13 -2.65 8.61
CA THR A 89 -15.79 -2.83 9.21
C THR A 89 -15.67 -2.20 10.60
N ASP A 90 -16.68 -1.48 11.05
CA ASP A 90 -16.66 -0.71 12.31
C ASP A 90 -15.40 0.16 12.40
N SER A 91 -15.13 0.89 11.32
CA SER A 91 -13.92 1.69 11.15
C SER A 91 -14.20 3.18 11.22
N ASP A 92 -13.22 3.94 11.65
CA ASP A 92 -13.25 5.41 11.61
C ASP A 92 -12.50 5.95 10.39
N TYR A 93 -11.60 5.14 9.85
CA TYR A 93 -10.74 5.50 8.73
C TYR A 93 -10.55 4.31 7.80
N VAL A 94 -10.26 4.59 6.55
CA VAL A 94 -9.90 3.56 5.56
C VAL A 94 -8.54 3.92 4.96
N LEU A 95 -7.61 2.98 5.06
CA LEU A 95 -6.28 3.11 4.47
C LEU A 95 -6.24 2.31 3.17
N PHE A 96 -5.96 2.99 2.07
CA PHE A 96 -5.73 2.36 0.78
C PHE A 96 -4.24 2.26 0.50
N LEU A 97 -3.79 1.05 0.22
CA LEU A 97 -2.47 0.82 -0.37
C LEU A 97 -2.67 0.86 -1.88
N ASN A 98 -2.30 1.97 -2.49
CA ASN A 98 -2.70 2.29 -3.86
C ASN A 98 -1.95 1.49 -4.90
N GLN A 99 -0.64 1.40 -4.74
CA GLN A 99 0.19 0.63 -5.65
C GLN A 99 1.53 0.29 -5.00
N HIS A 100 2.15 -0.72 -5.55
CA HIS A 100 3.53 -1.08 -5.31
C HIS A 100 4.31 -0.79 -6.60
N TYR A 101 5.16 0.22 -6.56
CA TYR A 101 5.93 0.66 -7.72
C TYR A 101 7.39 0.29 -7.56
N LEU A 102 7.94 -0.45 -8.50
CA LEU A 102 9.31 -0.93 -8.44
C LEU A 102 10.15 -0.23 -9.51
N LYS A 103 11.14 0.51 -9.06
CA LYS A 103 12.15 1.15 -9.90
C LYS A 103 13.51 0.51 -9.66
N TRP A 104 14.38 0.60 -10.61
CA TRP A 104 15.74 0.15 -10.43
C TRP A 104 16.76 1.07 -11.10
N GLN A 105 17.96 1.08 -10.55
CA GLN A 105 19.13 1.74 -11.14
C GLN A 105 20.31 0.79 -11.08
N GLU A 106 21.23 0.90 -12.03
CA GLU A 106 22.37 0.02 -12.15
C GLU A 106 23.65 0.59 -11.58
N LYS A 107 23.82 1.90 -11.65
CA LYS A 107 25.06 2.58 -11.24
C LYS A 107 24.80 3.49 -10.05
N PRO A 108 25.75 3.56 -9.10
CA PRO A 108 27.02 2.82 -9.03
C PRO A 108 26.86 1.32 -8.71
N LEU A 109 25.73 0.92 -8.10
CA LEU A 109 25.38 -0.47 -7.80
C LEU A 109 23.92 -0.70 -8.16
N ARG A 110 23.57 -1.93 -8.55
CA ARG A 110 22.19 -2.31 -8.79
C ARG A 110 21.37 -2.08 -7.50
N THR A 111 20.41 -1.19 -7.59
CA THR A 111 19.52 -0.87 -6.47
C THR A 111 18.08 -0.91 -6.94
N LEU A 112 17.26 -1.68 -6.23
CA LEU A 112 15.82 -1.75 -6.45
C LEU A 112 15.12 -0.89 -5.40
N PHE A 113 14.25 0.00 -5.86
CA PHE A 113 13.43 0.85 -4.99
C PHE A 113 12.01 0.32 -5.00
N HIS A 114 11.56 -0.17 -3.85
CA HIS A 114 10.21 -0.67 -3.65
C HIS A 114 9.38 0.46 -3.02
N ILE A 115 8.51 1.05 -3.80
CA ILE A 115 7.77 2.24 -3.40
C ILE A 115 6.29 1.89 -3.24
N THR A 116 5.75 2.16 -2.06
CA THR A 116 4.33 1.97 -1.76
C THR A 116 3.68 3.32 -1.56
N SER A 117 2.67 3.63 -2.36
CA SER A 117 1.84 4.81 -2.18
C SER A 117 0.57 4.45 -1.40
N TYR A 118 0.10 5.37 -0.58
CA TYR A 118 -1.06 5.15 0.27
C TYR A 118 -1.90 6.41 0.39
N SER A 119 -3.20 6.21 0.65
CA SER A 119 -4.16 7.28 0.92
C SER A 119 -5.00 6.88 2.13
N LEU A 120 -5.21 7.82 3.06
CA LEU A 120 -6.04 7.62 4.23
C LEU A 120 -7.26 8.54 4.16
N PHE A 121 -8.44 7.96 4.28
CA PHE A 121 -9.71 8.69 4.29
C PHE A 121 -10.43 8.49 5.63
N ASP A 122 -11.16 9.53 6.05
CA ASP A 122 -12.00 9.44 7.24
C ASP A 122 -13.37 8.81 6.91
N LYS A 123 -14.21 8.67 7.93
CA LYS A 123 -15.56 8.12 7.78
C LYS A 123 -16.50 8.99 6.93
N ASN A 124 -16.13 10.23 6.68
CA ASN A 124 -16.87 11.17 5.83
C ASN A 124 -16.34 11.22 4.39
N GLN A 125 -15.50 10.26 4.02
CA GLN A 125 -14.90 10.15 2.68
C GLN A 125 -13.96 11.31 2.35
N LYS A 126 -13.39 11.95 3.37
CA LYS A 126 -12.40 13.01 3.20
C LYS A 126 -10.99 12.47 3.37
N GLU A 127 -10.09 12.85 2.47
CA GLU A 127 -8.68 12.51 2.57
C GLU A 127 -8.04 13.20 3.79
N VAL A 128 -7.49 12.39 4.69
CA VAL A 128 -6.79 12.88 5.88
C VAL A 128 -5.32 13.09 5.58
N THR A 129 -4.71 12.13 4.90
CA THR A 129 -3.31 12.18 4.50
C THR A 129 -3.06 11.23 3.34
N ARG A 130 -2.00 11.48 2.61
CA ARG A 130 -1.48 10.59 1.57
C ARG A 130 0.03 10.71 1.53
N GLY A 131 0.67 9.71 0.97
CA GLY A 131 2.11 9.73 0.83
C GLY A 131 2.63 8.46 0.20
N ASN A 132 3.93 8.39 0.11
CA ASN A 132 4.61 7.17 -0.28
C ASN A 132 5.77 6.88 0.67
N ASN A 133 6.20 5.65 0.68
CA ASN A 133 7.38 5.25 1.40
C ASN A 133 8.09 4.16 0.62
N TYR A 134 9.37 4.01 0.81
CA TYR A 134 10.14 3.04 0.07
C TYR A 134 11.16 2.32 0.94
N PHE A 135 11.53 1.15 0.49
CA PHE A 135 12.72 0.44 0.95
C PHE A 135 13.56 0.02 -0.26
N THR A 136 14.81 -0.29 -0.04
CA THR A 136 15.73 -0.66 -1.12
C THR A 136 16.25 -2.07 -0.92
N SER A 137 16.56 -2.75 -2.03
CA SER A 137 17.25 -4.03 -2.03
C SER A 137 18.18 -4.11 -3.23
N MET A 138 19.13 -5.03 -3.20
CA MET A 138 19.98 -5.31 -4.35
C MET A 138 19.34 -6.33 -5.29
N ASN A 139 18.61 -7.28 -4.72
CA ASN A 139 17.96 -8.36 -5.46
C ASN A 139 16.60 -8.67 -4.86
N LEU A 140 15.71 -9.17 -5.69
CA LEU A 140 14.47 -9.80 -5.25
C LEU A 140 14.76 -11.28 -5.00
N GLU A 141 14.64 -11.74 -3.78
CA GLU A 141 14.97 -13.13 -3.45
C GLU A 141 13.71 -13.97 -3.18
N SER A 142 12.97 -13.64 -2.13
CA SER A 142 11.82 -14.42 -1.70
C SER A 142 10.77 -13.54 -1.03
N LYS A 143 9.56 -14.08 -0.84
CA LYS A 143 8.50 -13.42 -0.07
C LYS A 143 8.97 -13.09 1.35
N ASP A 144 9.68 -14.01 2.00
CA ASP A 144 10.15 -13.83 3.37
C ASP A 144 11.13 -12.68 3.47
N LYS A 145 12.02 -12.56 2.51
CA LYS A 145 12.97 -11.45 2.46
C LYS A 145 12.27 -10.12 2.16
N LEU A 146 11.32 -10.11 1.22
CA LEU A 146 10.51 -8.92 0.94
C LEU A 146 9.75 -8.48 2.20
N SER A 147 9.17 -9.42 2.92
CA SER A 147 8.47 -9.13 4.18
C SER A 147 9.41 -8.51 5.21
N LYS A 148 10.61 -9.06 5.36
CA LYS A 148 11.62 -8.56 6.28
C LYS A 148 12.11 -7.16 5.89
N ASP A 149 12.45 -6.96 4.63
CA ASP A 149 12.99 -5.70 4.13
C ASP A 149 11.97 -4.56 4.17
N SER A 150 10.69 -4.88 3.99
CA SER A 150 9.60 -3.89 3.99
C SER A 150 9.16 -3.45 5.40
N ARG A 151 9.64 -4.08 6.47
CA ARG A 151 9.22 -3.75 7.85
C ARG A 151 9.48 -2.30 8.21
N LYS A 152 10.64 -1.79 7.85
CA LYS A 152 11.04 -0.42 8.17
C LYS A 152 10.16 0.61 7.46
N SER A 153 9.88 0.40 6.17
CA SER A 153 9.00 1.29 5.42
C SER A 153 7.56 1.23 5.93
N SER A 154 7.08 0.05 6.26
CA SER A 154 5.74 -0.14 6.84
C SER A 154 5.62 0.58 8.19
N SER A 155 6.65 0.49 9.02
CA SER A 155 6.72 1.21 10.30
C SER A 155 6.68 2.73 10.11
N LYS A 156 7.34 3.25 9.08
CA LYS A 156 7.30 4.67 8.74
C LYS A 156 5.92 5.11 8.29
N ILE A 157 5.23 4.28 7.51
CA ILE A 157 3.84 4.55 7.08
C ILE A 157 2.94 4.66 8.32
N VAL A 158 3.03 3.71 9.24
CA VAL A 158 2.26 3.72 10.50
C VAL A 158 2.55 4.99 11.29
N SER A 159 3.82 5.33 11.49
CA SER A 159 4.24 6.54 12.21
C SER A 159 3.64 7.80 11.61
N THR A 160 3.69 7.92 10.29
CA THR A 160 3.17 9.09 9.56
C THR A 160 1.65 9.20 9.73
N ILE A 161 0.93 8.08 9.60
CA ILE A 161 -0.52 8.05 9.77
C ILE A 161 -0.91 8.42 11.20
N VAL A 162 -0.32 7.78 12.20
CA VAL A 162 -0.62 8.06 13.61
C VAL A 162 -0.34 9.53 13.95
N LYS A 163 0.74 10.07 13.45
CA LYS A 163 1.09 11.48 13.63
C LYS A 163 0.07 12.42 13.00
N SER A 164 -0.44 12.08 11.82
CA SER A 164 -1.48 12.85 11.15
C SER A 164 -2.79 12.83 11.91
N LEU A 165 -3.15 11.69 12.51
CA LEU A 165 -4.38 11.52 13.28
C LEU A 165 -4.32 12.17 14.68
N SER A 166 -3.12 12.44 15.16
CA SER A 166 -2.90 13.00 16.51
C SER A 166 -2.82 14.52 16.53
N LYS A 167 -2.99 15.18 15.39
CA LYS A 167 -3.01 16.65 15.27
C LYS A 167 -4.36 17.23 15.61
#